data_72468f591121b8c990a4f5ff2a3f9332
#
_entry.id   72468f591121b8c990a4f5ff2a3f9332
#
_cell.length_a   1.000
_cell.length_b   1.000
_cell.length_c   1.000
_cell.angle_alpha   90.00
_cell.angle_beta   90.00
_cell.angle_gamma   90.00
#
_symmetry.space_group_name_H-M   'P 1'
#
loop_
_entity.id
_entity.type
_entity.pdbx_description
1 polymer ?
#
loop_
_entity_poly.entity_id
_entity_poly.type
_entity_poly.pdbx_seq_one_letter_code
_entity_poly.pdbx_strand_id
1 'polypeptide(L)'
;MMENYKHTTVLLDEAVNGLNIRPDGIYIDGTFGRGGHSRLILSQLGADGRLLAIDRDPQAIAVAQTIDDPRFSIVHGPFSALADYVAERGLTGKIDGILLDLGVSSPQLDDAERGFSFMRDGPLDMRMDPTRGQSAAEWLQTADEADIAWVIKTFGEERFGKRIARAIVERNRVEPMTRTKELAEVIAAATPVKDKHKHPATRTFQAVRIWVNSELEEIELALKSSLDVLAPGGRLSIISFHSLEDRIVKRFMREQSRGPQVPAGLPMTEEQLRKLGGRQLRALGKLMPGEEEVAENPRARSSVLRIAERTNA
;
A
#
# COMPACT_ATOMS: atom_id res chain seq x y z
N MET A 1 -15.43 -16.29 -24.56
CA MET A 1 -16.01 -16.25 -23.22
C MET A 1 -15.10 -15.40 -22.34
N MET A 2 -15.55 -14.20 -21.99
CA MET A 2 -14.86 -13.42 -20.98
C MET A 2 -15.10 -14.13 -19.65
N GLU A 3 -14.07 -14.77 -19.12
CA GLU A 3 -14.12 -15.20 -17.73
C GLU A 3 -14.27 -13.95 -16.88
N ASN A 4 -15.42 -13.79 -16.27
CA ASN A 4 -15.65 -12.80 -15.24
C ASN A 4 -14.74 -13.14 -14.05
N TYR A 5 -13.52 -12.62 -14.05
CA TYR A 5 -12.71 -12.59 -12.85
C TYR A 5 -13.42 -11.67 -11.86
N LYS A 6 -14.23 -12.25 -11.00
CA LYS A 6 -14.76 -11.54 -9.84
C LYS A 6 -13.59 -11.21 -8.94
N HIS A 7 -13.06 -10.00 -9.06
CA HIS A 7 -12.10 -9.48 -8.09
C HIS A 7 -12.83 -9.30 -6.77
N THR A 8 -12.64 -10.26 -5.86
CA THR A 8 -13.16 -10.14 -4.51
C THR A 8 -12.23 -9.20 -3.74
N THR A 9 -12.76 -8.06 -3.34
CA THR A 9 -12.02 -7.09 -2.52
C THR A 9 -11.73 -7.72 -1.15
N VAL A 10 -10.45 -7.70 -0.75
CA VAL A 10 -10.01 -8.29 0.53
C VAL A 10 -10.56 -7.48 1.70
N LEU A 11 -11.07 -8.18 2.72
CA LEU A 11 -11.58 -7.58 3.96
C LEU A 11 -12.56 -6.43 3.70
N LEU A 12 -13.42 -6.59 2.69
CA LEU A 12 -14.32 -5.55 2.20
C LEU A 12 -15.18 -4.96 3.31
N ASP A 13 -15.97 -5.78 3.96
CA ASP A 13 -16.90 -5.34 5.01
C ASP A 13 -16.16 -4.85 6.24
N GLU A 14 -15.13 -5.58 6.67
CA GLU A 14 -14.36 -5.28 7.87
C GLU A 14 -13.65 -3.94 7.76
N ALA A 15 -13.01 -3.66 6.61
CA ALA A 15 -12.29 -2.41 6.40
C ALA A 15 -13.25 -1.21 6.35
N VAL A 16 -14.38 -1.33 5.69
CA VAL A 16 -15.40 -0.26 5.64
C VAL A 16 -16.07 -0.08 7.00
N ASN A 17 -16.39 -1.17 7.70
CA ASN A 17 -16.93 -1.10 9.06
C ASN A 17 -15.96 -0.39 10.02
N GLY A 18 -14.67 -0.57 9.82
CA GLY A 18 -13.63 0.12 10.59
C GLY A 18 -13.67 1.64 10.48
N LEU A 19 -14.24 2.18 9.42
CA LEU A 19 -14.41 3.62 9.22
C LEU A 19 -15.53 4.21 10.06
N ASN A 20 -16.46 3.39 10.56
CA ASN A 20 -17.64 3.86 11.32
C ASN A 20 -18.38 4.98 10.57
N ILE A 21 -18.83 4.70 9.37
CA ILE A 21 -19.35 5.71 8.45
C ILE A 21 -20.59 6.39 8.98
N ARG A 22 -20.55 7.74 8.96
CA ARG A 22 -21.71 8.60 9.17
C ARG A 22 -22.26 9.04 7.80
N PRO A 23 -23.59 9.14 7.64
CA PRO A 23 -24.18 9.48 6.33
C PRO A 23 -23.71 10.82 5.75
N ASP A 24 -23.37 11.79 6.59
CA ASP A 24 -22.89 13.13 6.20
C ASP A 24 -21.38 13.29 6.29
N GLY A 25 -20.64 12.21 6.53
CA GLY A 25 -19.19 12.24 6.70
C GLY A 25 -18.42 12.38 5.39
N ILE A 26 -17.13 12.72 5.53
CA ILE A 26 -16.18 12.89 4.43
C ILE A 26 -15.10 11.84 4.54
N TYR A 27 -14.96 11.00 3.52
CA TYR A 27 -14.08 9.84 3.54
C TYR A 27 -13.09 9.86 2.38
N ILE A 28 -11.95 9.23 2.59
CA ILE A 28 -10.90 9.03 1.59
C ILE A 28 -10.69 7.54 1.38
N ASP A 29 -10.75 7.09 0.13
CA ASP A 29 -10.22 5.80 -0.31
C ASP A 29 -8.91 6.08 -1.06
N GLY A 30 -7.78 5.88 -0.39
CA GLY A 30 -6.46 6.20 -0.94
C GLY A 30 -5.93 5.20 -1.96
N THR A 31 -6.65 4.11 -2.16
CA THR A 31 -6.27 2.99 -3.03
C THR A 31 -7.50 2.47 -3.77
N PHE A 32 -8.02 3.29 -4.68
CA PHE A 32 -9.30 3.02 -5.34
C PHE A 32 -9.35 1.64 -6.02
N GLY A 33 -8.32 1.28 -6.79
CA GLY A 33 -8.24 0.02 -7.53
C GLY A 33 -9.37 -0.15 -8.54
N ARG A 34 -10.30 -1.05 -8.27
CA ARG A 34 -11.50 -1.27 -9.08
C ARG A 34 -12.79 -0.84 -8.39
N GLY A 35 -12.66 -0.19 -7.24
CA GLY A 35 -13.77 0.46 -6.56
C GLY A 35 -14.56 -0.39 -5.59
N GLY A 36 -14.04 -1.53 -5.15
CA GLY A 36 -14.75 -2.40 -4.20
C GLY A 36 -15.07 -1.68 -2.89
N HIS A 37 -14.07 -1.17 -2.21
CA HIS A 37 -14.26 -0.41 -0.97
C HIS A 37 -15.03 0.89 -1.22
N SER A 38 -14.70 1.64 -2.27
CA SER A 38 -15.36 2.90 -2.59
C SER A 38 -16.86 2.75 -2.81
N ARG A 39 -17.28 1.72 -3.54
CA ARG A 39 -18.72 1.49 -3.79
C ARG A 39 -19.47 1.15 -2.51
N LEU A 40 -18.86 0.38 -1.61
CA LEU A 40 -19.48 0.07 -0.32
C LEU A 40 -19.55 1.32 0.56
N ILE A 41 -18.55 2.15 0.58
CA ILE A 41 -18.57 3.44 1.29
C ILE A 41 -19.73 4.30 0.77
N LEU A 42 -19.83 4.46 -0.55
CA LEU A 42 -20.91 5.26 -1.17
C LEU A 42 -22.30 4.72 -0.81
N SER A 43 -22.47 3.41 -0.71
CA SER A 43 -23.74 2.80 -0.32
C SER A 43 -24.19 3.15 1.11
N GLN A 44 -23.25 3.55 1.97
CA GLN A 44 -23.51 3.92 3.37
C GLN A 44 -23.57 5.43 3.58
N LEU A 45 -23.20 6.22 2.58
CA LEU A 45 -23.30 7.68 2.64
C LEU A 45 -24.70 8.19 2.26
N GLY A 46 -25.09 9.27 2.92
CA GLY A 46 -26.29 10.05 2.54
C GLY A 46 -25.96 11.12 1.49
N ALA A 47 -26.94 11.94 1.18
CA ALA A 47 -26.83 12.99 0.17
C ALA A 47 -25.72 14.03 0.46
N ASP A 48 -25.46 14.28 1.73
CA ASP A 48 -24.44 15.26 2.17
C ASP A 48 -23.07 14.64 2.43
N GLY A 49 -22.94 13.33 2.27
CA GLY A 49 -21.67 12.63 2.39
C GLY A 49 -20.78 12.86 1.16
N ARG A 50 -19.47 12.65 1.34
CA ARG A 50 -18.49 12.80 0.25
C ARG A 50 -17.44 11.69 0.33
N LEU A 51 -17.00 11.23 -0.83
CA LEU A 51 -15.88 10.30 -0.96
C LEU A 51 -14.87 10.84 -1.96
N LEU A 52 -13.65 11.05 -1.48
CA LEU A 52 -12.50 11.35 -2.31
C LEU A 52 -11.69 10.07 -2.49
N ALA A 53 -11.60 9.57 -3.71
CA ALA A 53 -10.78 8.44 -4.05
C ALA A 53 -9.47 8.88 -4.70
N ILE A 54 -8.43 8.09 -4.51
CA ILE A 54 -7.09 8.34 -5.02
C ILE A 54 -6.58 7.04 -5.63
N ASP A 55 -5.93 7.13 -6.77
CA ASP A 55 -5.12 6.04 -7.31
C ASP A 55 -4.06 6.59 -8.25
N ARG A 56 -2.91 5.96 -8.28
CA ARG A 56 -1.83 6.33 -9.21
C ARG A 56 -1.85 5.52 -10.51
N ASP A 57 -2.65 4.46 -10.57
CA ASP A 57 -2.78 3.61 -11.75
C ASP A 57 -3.79 4.20 -12.73
N PRO A 58 -3.38 4.56 -13.98
CA PRO A 58 -4.30 5.07 -14.98
C PRO A 58 -5.48 4.15 -15.28
N GLN A 59 -5.29 2.82 -15.16
CA GLN A 59 -6.38 1.87 -15.37
C GLN A 59 -7.44 1.96 -14.25
N ALA A 60 -7.00 2.21 -13.02
CA ALA A 60 -7.92 2.46 -11.91
C ALA A 60 -8.70 3.76 -12.11
N ILE A 61 -8.03 4.81 -12.59
CA ILE A 61 -8.67 6.08 -12.91
C ILE A 61 -9.77 5.91 -13.96
N ALA A 62 -9.51 5.12 -15.00
CA ALA A 62 -10.50 4.85 -16.05
C ALA A 62 -11.76 4.19 -15.47
N VAL A 63 -11.61 3.25 -14.53
CA VAL A 63 -12.75 2.62 -13.84
C VAL A 63 -13.48 3.64 -12.97
N ALA A 64 -12.75 4.47 -12.22
CA ALA A 64 -13.34 5.48 -11.33
C ALA A 64 -14.19 6.51 -12.11
N GLN A 65 -13.76 6.88 -13.31
CA GLN A 65 -14.49 7.82 -14.16
C GLN A 65 -15.86 7.29 -14.63
N THR A 66 -16.10 5.98 -14.50
CA THR A 66 -17.42 5.39 -14.81
C THR A 66 -18.43 5.57 -13.67
N ILE A 67 -17.98 5.97 -12.49
CA ILE A 67 -18.87 6.19 -11.34
C ILE A 67 -19.53 7.57 -11.47
N ASP A 68 -20.81 7.59 -11.79
CA ASP A 68 -21.62 8.80 -11.91
C ASP A 68 -22.36 9.04 -10.60
N ASP A 69 -21.67 9.67 -9.66
CA ASP A 69 -22.22 10.00 -8.33
C ASP A 69 -21.67 11.35 -7.89
N PRO A 70 -22.54 12.34 -7.59
CA PRO A 70 -22.08 13.68 -7.23
C PRO A 70 -21.29 13.74 -5.92
N ARG A 71 -21.38 12.71 -5.07
CA ARG A 71 -20.63 12.60 -3.82
C ARG A 71 -19.20 12.09 -4.03
N PHE A 72 -18.92 11.52 -5.19
CA PHE A 72 -17.67 10.85 -5.52
C PHE A 72 -16.76 11.73 -6.37
N SER A 73 -15.46 11.76 -6.02
CA SER A 73 -14.43 12.35 -6.86
C SER A 73 -13.17 11.47 -6.84
N ILE A 74 -12.39 11.54 -7.91
CA ILE A 74 -11.16 10.74 -8.08
C ILE A 74 -9.97 11.64 -8.41
N VAL A 75 -8.83 11.36 -7.80
CA VAL A 75 -7.56 12.02 -8.07
C VAL A 75 -6.56 10.99 -8.60
N HIS A 76 -5.92 11.29 -9.72
CA HIS A 76 -4.80 10.53 -10.24
C HIS A 76 -3.51 11.04 -9.58
N GLY A 77 -2.95 10.22 -8.71
CA GLY A 77 -1.70 10.54 -8.02
C GLY A 77 -1.42 9.56 -6.87
N PRO A 78 -0.29 9.72 -6.22
CA PRO A 78 0.06 8.89 -5.07
C PRO A 78 -0.73 9.29 -3.83
N PHE A 79 -1.08 8.32 -2.99
CA PHE A 79 -1.78 8.60 -1.74
C PHE A 79 -0.87 9.31 -0.71
N SER A 80 0.45 9.31 -0.90
CA SER A 80 1.37 10.10 -0.07
C SER A 80 1.08 11.61 -0.10
N ALA A 81 0.47 12.10 -1.18
CA ALA A 81 0.09 13.50 -1.35
C ALA A 81 -1.34 13.80 -0.86
N LEU A 82 -1.96 12.91 -0.09
CA LEU A 82 -3.36 13.07 0.33
C LEU A 82 -3.61 14.40 1.07
N ALA A 83 -2.64 14.87 1.85
CA ALA A 83 -2.77 16.16 2.54
C ALA A 83 -2.94 17.33 1.58
N ASP A 84 -2.23 17.32 0.46
CA ASP A 84 -2.33 18.36 -0.58
C ASP A 84 -3.70 18.31 -1.26
N TYR A 85 -4.20 17.12 -1.59
CA TYR A 85 -5.52 16.96 -2.21
C TYR A 85 -6.64 17.46 -1.29
N VAL A 86 -6.51 17.19 0.00
CA VAL A 86 -7.45 17.64 1.03
C VAL A 86 -7.39 19.16 1.22
N ALA A 87 -6.18 19.73 1.27
CA ALA A 87 -5.97 21.17 1.42
C ALA A 87 -6.53 21.96 0.24
N GLU A 88 -6.36 21.50 -0.98
CA GLU A 88 -6.91 22.10 -2.19
C GLU A 88 -8.45 22.22 -2.14
N ARG A 89 -9.10 21.34 -1.38
CA ARG A 89 -10.55 21.29 -1.21
C ARG A 89 -11.04 22.01 0.04
N GLY A 90 -10.13 22.58 0.84
CA GLY A 90 -10.46 23.26 2.10
C GLY A 90 -10.96 22.28 3.19
N LEU A 91 -10.54 21.03 3.16
CA LEU A 91 -11.06 19.97 4.04
C LEU A 91 -10.05 19.50 5.11
N THR A 92 -8.94 20.19 5.28
CA THR A 92 -7.93 19.83 6.29
C THR A 92 -8.55 19.82 7.69
N GLY A 93 -8.38 18.72 8.41
CA GLY A 93 -8.97 18.52 9.74
C GLY A 93 -10.46 18.15 9.72
N LYS A 94 -11.04 17.90 8.55
CA LYS A 94 -12.47 17.59 8.38
C LYS A 94 -12.74 16.18 7.86
N ILE A 95 -11.71 15.39 7.66
CA ILE A 95 -11.83 14.04 7.11
C ILE A 95 -12.24 13.06 8.21
N ASP A 96 -13.35 12.36 7.99
CA ASP A 96 -13.93 11.42 8.97
C ASP A 96 -13.37 10.01 8.87
N GLY A 97 -12.69 9.68 7.80
CA GLY A 97 -12.01 8.39 7.67
C GLY A 97 -11.16 8.26 6.43
N ILE A 98 -10.10 7.46 6.56
CA ILE A 98 -9.17 7.12 5.47
C ILE A 98 -9.02 5.62 5.43
N LEU A 99 -9.25 5.02 4.26
CA LEU A 99 -9.04 3.61 3.99
C LEU A 99 -7.88 3.45 3.01
N LEU A 100 -6.93 2.59 3.36
CA LEU A 100 -5.83 2.21 2.50
C LEU A 100 -5.79 0.68 2.38
N ASP A 101 -5.78 0.19 1.15
CA ASP A 101 -5.59 -1.22 0.80
C ASP A 101 -4.23 -1.33 0.10
N LEU A 102 -3.19 -1.64 0.89
CA LEU A 102 -1.81 -1.51 0.47
C LEU A 102 -1.36 -2.60 -0.49
N GLY A 103 -0.30 -2.31 -1.22
CA GLY A 103 0.34 -3.24 -2.11
C GLY A 103 -0.24 -3.26 -3.53
N VAL A 104 0.07 -4.34 -4.22
CA VAL A 104 -0.33 -4.53 -5.61
C VAL A 104 -1.72 -5.15 -5.70
N SER A 105 -2.53 -4.67 -6.63
CA SER A 105 -3.87 -5.19 -6.86
C SER A 105 -3.86 -6.48 -7.68
N SER A 106 -4.95 -7.27 -7.58
CA SER A 106 -5.11 -8.47 -8.40
C SER A 106 -5.08 -8.17 -9.91
N PRO A 107 -5.75 -7.12 -10.41
CA PRO A 107 -5.64 -6.76 -11.84
C PRO A 107 -4.21 -6.46 -12.28
N GLN A 108 -3.40 -5.82 -11.43
CA GLN A 108 -1.99 -5.55 -11.73
C GLN A 108 -1.18 -6.85 -11.82
N LEU A 109 -1.38 -7.77 -10.88
CA LEU A 109 -0.68 -9.06 -10.86
C LEU A 109 -1.09 -9.97 -12.03
N ASP A 110 -2.35 -9.96 -12.39
CA ASP A 110 -2.90 -10.88 -13.40
C ASP A 110 -2.63 -10.43 -14.84
N ASP A 111 -2.36 -9.14 -15.05
CA ASP A 111 -2.02 -8.61 -16.38
C ASP A 111 -0.52 -8.74 -16.65
N ALA A 112 -0.15 -9.67 -17.52
CA ALA A 112 1.23 -9.91 -17.91
C ALA A 112 1.93 -8.65 -18.44
N GLU A 113 1.21 -7.77 -19.12
CA GLU A 113 1.76 -6.53 -19.70
C GLU A 113 2.21 -5.52 -18.63
N ARG A 114 1.74 -5.64 -17.40
CA ARG A 114 2.14 -4.79 -16.27
C ARG A 114 3.48 -5.21 -15.67
N GLY A 115 3.89 -6.45 -15.81
CA GLY A 115 5.19 -6.96 -15.41
C GLY A 115 5.40 -7.13 -13.91
N PHE A 116 4.34 -7.28 -13.11
CA PHE A 116 4.45 -7.50 -11.66
C PHE A 116 4.76 -8.94 -11.29
N SER A 117 4.39 -9.88 -12.14
CA SER A 117 4.49 -11.31 -11.87
C SER A 117 5.34 -12.02 -12.93
N PHE A 118 6.00 -13.09 -12.53
CA PHE A 118 6.73 -13.98 -13.44
C PHE A 118 5.91 -15.23 -13.83
N MET A 119 4.68 -15.35 -13.34
CA MET A 119 3.79 -16.48 -13.65
C MET A 119 3.40 -16.49 -15.14
N ARG A 120 3.34 -15.32 -15.74
CA ARG A 120 3.20 -15.12 -17.19
C ARG A 120 4.27 -14.16 -17.66
N ASP A 121 4.89 -14.46 -18.79
CA ASP A 121 5.91 -13.60 -19.36
C ASP A 121 5.31 -12.28 -19.87
N GLY A 122 5.96 -11.20 -19.57
CA GLY A 122 5.56 -9.85 -19.98
C GLY A 122 6.71 -8.86 -19.87
N PRO A 123 6.49 -7.60 -20.25
CA PRO A 123 7.49 -6.56 -20.08
C PRO A 123 7.91 -6.41 -18.63
N LEU A 124 9.20 -6.23 -18.38
CA LEU A 124 9.75 -6.06 -17.02
C LEU A 124 9.54 -4.61 -16.57
N ASP A 125 8.31 -4.26 -16.26
CA ASP A 125 7.91 -2.90 -15.91
C ASP A 125 7.73 -2.70 -14.40
N MET A 126 6.76 -3.33 -13.79
CA MET A 126 6.39 -3.26 -12.37
C MET A 126 5.89 -1.89 -11.89
N ARG A 127 5.74 -0.87 -12.73
CA ARG A 127 5.23 0.43 -12.29
C ARG A 127 3.71 0.39 -12.09
N MET A 128 3.24 0.87 -10.96
CA MET A 128 1.81 1.09 -10.71
C MET A 128 1.28 2.23 -11.57
N ASP A 129 2.08 3.29 -11.74
CA ASP A 129 1.85 4.34 -12.74
C ASP A 129 2.90 4.23 -13.86
N PRO A 130 2.57 3.59 -14.99
CA PRO A 130 3.53 3.44 -16.10
C PRO A 130 3.83 4.73 -16.84
N THR A 131 3.19 5.83 -16.52
CA THR A 131 3.46 7.15 -17.11
C THR A 131 4.59 7.91 -16.42
N ARG A 132 5.12 7.39 -15.30
CA ARG A 132 6.14 8.06 -14.46
C ARG A 132 7.24 7.12 -14.04
N GLY A 133 8.42 7.70 -13.80
CA GLY A 133 9.55 7.01 -13.23
C GLY A 133 10.17 5.96 -14.13
N GLN A 134 11.03 5.15 -13.53
CA GLN A 134 11.73 4.07 -14.24
C GLN A 134 10.97 2.75 -14.09
N SER A 135 10.93 1.98 -15.17
CA SER A 135 10.52 0.56 -15.10
C SER A 135 11.56 -0.26 -14.34
N ALA A 136 11.19 -1.45 -13.92
CA ALA A 136 12.13 -2.39 -13.31
C ALA A 136 13.32 -2.69 -14.25
N ALA A 137 13.06 -2.90 -15.53
CA ALA A 137 14.11 -3.14 -16.52
C ALA A 137 15.11 -1.98 -16.58
N GLU A 138 14.62 -0.76 -16.69
CA GLU A 138 15.47 0.44 -16.74
C GLU A 138 16.31 0.60 -15.47
N TRP A 139 15.71 0.43 -14.31
CA TRP A 139 16.42 0.53 -13.03
C TRP A 139 17.51 -0.54 -12.91
N LEU A 140 17.19 -1.79 -13.20
CA LEU A 140 18.14 -2.90 -13.11
C LEU A 140 19.31 -2.77 -14.11
N GLN A 141 19.12 -2.07 -15.23
CA GLN A 141 20.19 -1.82 -16.19
C GLN A 141 21.17 -0.75 -15.75
N THR A 142 20.74 0.21 -14.93
CA THR A 142 21.52 1.39 -14.60
C THR A 142 21.96 1.47 -13.14
N ALA A 143 21.32 0.73 -12.23
CA ALA A 143 21.66 0.73 -10.81
C ALA A 143 22.96 -0.01 -10.54
N ASP A 144 23.71 0.46 -9.54
CA ASP A 144 24.92 -0.22 -9.08
C ASP A 144 24.58 -1.56 -8.43
N GLU A 145 25.47 -2.53 -8.57
CA GLU A 145 25.31 -3.87 -7.99
C GLU A 145 25.03 -3.81 -6.49
N ALA A 146 25.74 -2.94 -5.77
CA ALA A 146 25.55 -2.77 -4.33
C ALA A 146 24.13 -2.28 -3.98
N ASP A 147 23.56 -1.37 -4.78
CA ASP A 147 22.21 -0.85 -4.58
C ASP A 147 21.16 -1.93 -4.86
N ILE A 148 21.36 -2.70 -5.93
CA ILE A 148 20.48 -3.83 -6.24
C ILE A 148 20.49 -4.87 -5.11
N ALA A 149 21.69 -5.22 -4.62
CA ALA A 149 21.84 -6.15 -3.50
C ALA A 149 21.14 -5.66 -2.24
N TRP A 150 21.28 -4.38 -1.93
CA TRP A 150 20.64 -3.76 -0.77
C TRP A 150 19.11 -3.81 -0.86
N VAL A 151 18.55 -3.47 -2.02
CA VAL A 151 17.11 -3.52 -2.27
C VAL A 151 16.58 -4.95 -2.11
N ILE A 152 17.22 -5.92 -2.73
CA ILE A 152 16.79 -7.33 -2.68
C ILE A 152 16.81 -7.85 -1.23
N LYS A 153 17.88 -7.56 -0.51
CA LYS A 153 18.02 -7.98 0.89
C LYS A 153 17.01 -7.28 1.80
N THR A 154 16.89 -5.98 1.66
CA THR A 154 16.09 -5.14 2.58
C THR A 154 14.59 -5.30 2.33
N PHE A 155 14.13 -5.24 1.08
CA PHE A 155 12.71 -5.28 0.74
C PHE A 155 12.21 -6.67 0.36
N GLY A 156 13.10 -7.58 0.01
CA GLY A 156 12.76 -8.97 -0.29
C GLY A 156 13.00 -9.92 0.88
N GLU A 157 13.75 -9.48 1.89
CA GLU A 157 14.24 -10.36 2.98
C GLU A 157 14.97 -11.60 2.40
N GLU A 158 15.69 -11.39 1.28
CA GLU A 158 16.37 -12.44 0.54
C GLU A 158 17.83 -12.55 0.97
N ARG A 159 18.19 -13.68 1.56
CA ARG A 159 19.57 -13.91 2.05
C ARG A 159 20.62 -13.98 0.94
N PHE A 160 20.22 -14.34 -0.28
CA PHE A 160 21.12 -14.43 -1.43
C PHE A 160 21.16 -13.15 -2.27
N GLY A 161 20.81 -12.01 -1.69
CA GLY A 161 20.72 -10.73 -2.38
C GLY A 161 21.96 -10.33 -3.14
N LYS A 162 23.15 -10.47 -2.55
CA LYS A 162 24.42 -10.15 -3.21
C LYS A 162 24.65 -11.02 -4.44
N ARG A 163 24.41 -12.30 -4.30
CA ARG A 163 24.61 -13.29 -5.36
C ARG A 163 23.65 -13.05 -6.53
N ILE A 164 22.39 -12.76 -6.22
CA ILE A 164 21.37 -12.45 -7.21
C ILE A 164 21.69 -11.13 -7.92
N ALA A 165 22.06 -10.09 -7.17
CA ALA A 165 22.44 -8.80 -7.74
C ALA A 165 23.61 -8.92 -8.72
N ARG A 166 24.61 -9.69 -8.36
CA ARG A 166 25.75 -9.96 -9.25
C ARG A 166 25.32 -10.65 -10.53
N ALA A 167 24.48 -11.66 -10.43
CA ALA A 167 23.95 -12.38 -11.61
C ALA A 167 23.13 -11.45 -12.52
N ILE A 168 22.33 -10.57 -11.97
CA ILE A 168 21.56 -9.58 -12.71
C ILE A 168 22.49 -8.63 -13.48
N VAL A 169 23.49 -8.07 -12.81
CA VAL A 169 24.45 -7.14 -13.42
C VAL A 169 25.25 -7.83 -14.54
N GLU A 170 25.72 -9.03 -14.30
CA GLU A 170 26.45 -9.82 -15.29
C GLU A 170 25.59 -10.13 -16.52
N ARG A 171 24.34 -10.53 -16.31
CA ARG A 171 23.41 -10.80 -17.40
C ARG A 171 23.12 -9.55 -18.24
N ASN A 172 22.88 -8.41 -17.59
CA ASN A 172 22.57 -7.15 -18.27
C ASN A 172 23.76 -6.62 -19.10
N ARG A 173 24.99 -6.97 -18.74
CA ARG A 173 26.18 -6.62 -19.53
C ARG A 173 26.23 -7.37 -20.85
N VAL A 174 25.75 -8.60 -20.88
CA VAL A 174 25.74 -9.44 -22.08
C VAL A 174 24.54 -9.06 -22.96
N GLU A 175 23.35 -9.07 -22.40
CA GLU A 175 22.11 -8.73 -23.06
C GLU A 175 21.12 -8.21 -22.01
N PRO A 176 20.69 -6.95 -22.11
CA PRO A 176 19.76 -6.38 -21.13
C PRO A 176 18.46 -7.16 -21.04
N MET A 177 18.03 -7.47 -19.82
CA MET A 177 16.75 -8.11 -19.57
C MET A 177 15.60 -7.13 -19.78
N THR A 178 14.59 -7.56 -20.54
CA THR A 178 13.39 -6.76 -20.83
C THR A 178 12.09 -7.48 -20.46
N ARG A 179 12.18 -8.75 -20.06
CA ARG A 179 11.03 -9.62 -19.80
C ARG A 179 11.07 -10.17 -18.38
N THR A 180 9.90 -10.35 -17.79
CA THR A 180 9.78 -10.91 -16.42
C THR A 180 10.33 -12.32 -16.31
N LYS A 181 10.12 -13.14 -17.35
CA LYS A 181 10.63 -14.51 -17.39
C LYS A 181 12.16 -14.58 -17.39
N GLU A 182 12.82 -13.68 -18.12
CA GLU A 182 14.27 -13.58 -18.15
C GLU A 182 14.83 -13.30 -16.74
N LEU A 183 14.24 -12.34 -16.03
CA LEU A 183 14.65 -12.02 -14.66
C LEU A 183 14.43 -13.22 -13.72
N ALA A 184 13.27 -13.87 -13.80
CA ALA A 184 12.97 -15.03 -12.97
C ALA A 184 13.97 -16.17 -13.19
N GLU A 185 14.38 -16.42 -14.42
CA GLU A 185 15.38 -17.45 -14.78
C GLU A 185 16.75 -17.13 -14.20
N VAL A 186 17.20 -15.87 -14.31
CA VAL A 186 18.48 -15.41 -13.73
C VAL A 186 18.48 -15.58 -12.22
N ILE A 187 17.41 -15.20 -11.56
CA ILE A 187 17.27 -15.34 -10.09
C ILE A 187 17.32 -16.81 -9.68
N ALA A 188 16.56 -17.66 -10.35
CA ALA A 188 16.50 -19.09 -10.05
C ALA A 188 17.87 -19.76 -10.20
N ALA A 189 18.61 -19.42 -11.25
CA ALA A 189 19.95 -19.95 -11.48
C ALA A 189 20.97 -19.48 -10.43
N ALA A 190 20.79 -18.27 -9.89
CA ALA A 190 21.67 -17.71 -8.88
C ALA A 190 21.36 -18.16 -7.44
N THR A 191 20.20 -18.79 -7.23
CA THR A 191 19.75 -19.20 -5.89
C THR A 191 20.22 -20.62 -5.60
N PRO A 192 21.19 -20.82 -4.66
CA PRO A 192 21.78 -22.13 -4.41
C PRO A 192 20.88 -23.09 -3.63
N VAL A 193 20.04 -22.57 -2.76
CA VAL A 193 19.08 -23.34 -1.95
C VAL A 193 17.69 -22.83 -2.23
N LYS A 194 16.80 -23.71 -2.68
CA LYS A 194 15.43 -23.36 -3.03
C LYS A 194 14.48 -23.65 -1.88
N ASP A 195 13.62 -22.66 -1.57
CA ASP A 195 12.53 -22.82 -0.63
C ASP A 195 11.50 -23.81 -1.20
N LYS A 196 10.96 -24.69 -0.34
CA LYS A 196 9.93 -25.67 -0.75
C LYS A 196 8.58 -25.03 -1.06
N HIS A 197 8.32 -23.84 -0.53
CA HIS A 197 6.99 -23.21 -0.56
C HIS A 197 6.92 -21.98 -1.44
N LYS A 198 8.07 -21.39 -1.82
CA LYS A 198 8.13 -20.19 -2.65
C LYS A 198 9.07 -20.37 -3.82
N HIS A 199 8.66 -19.86 -4.98
CA HIS A 199 9.57 -19.78 -6.13
C HIS A 199 10.76 -18.88 -5.76
N PRO A 200 11.99 -19.21 -6.20
CA PRO A 200 13.19 -18.42 -5.87
C PRO A 200 13.10 -16.93 -6.24
N ALA A 201 12.31 -16.59 -7.25
CA ALA A 201 12.15 -15.22 -7.73
C ALA A 201 11.14 -14.37 -6.92
N THR A 202 10.31 -14.98 -6.07
CA THR A 202 9.22 -14.29 -5.37
C THR A 202 9.71 -13.11 -4.54
N ARG A 203 10.74 -13.30 -3.72
CA ARG A 203 11.28 -12.26 -2.84
C ARG A 203 11.93 -11.13 -3.61
N THR A 204 12.68 -11.44 -4.66
CA THR A 204 13.33 -10.44 -5.50
C THR A 204 12.31 -9.62 -6.28
N PHE A 205 11.27 -10.23 -6.84
CA PHE A 205 10.19 -9.51 -7.50
C PHE A 205 9.49 -8.55 -6.54
N GLN A 206 9.19 -8.99 -5.32
CA GLN A 206 8.63 -8.11 -4.29
C GLN A 206 9.55 -6.92 -4.00
N ALA A 207 10.84 -7.19 -3.82
CA ALA A 207 11.82 -6.15 -3.50
C ALA A 207 11.93 -5.09 -4.60
N VAL A 208 12.04 -5.52 -5.84
CA VAL A 208 12.13 -4.60 -6.99
C VAL A 208 10.84 -3.80 -7.16
N ARG A 209 9.70 -4.45 -7.02
CA ARG A 209 8.38 -3.79 -7.06
C ARG A 209 8.26 -2.69 -6.00
N ILE A 210 8.61 -2.99 -4.75
CA ILE A 210 8.58 -2.03 -3.64
C ILE A 210 9.48 -0.82 -3.96
N TRP A 211 10.67 -1.07 -4.46
CA TRP A 211 11.61 -0.01 -4.81
C TRP A 211 11.11 0.86 -5.97
N VAL A 212 10.73 0.24 -7.07
CA VAL A 212 10.24 0.93 -8.28
C VAL A 212 9.07 1.87 -7.95
N ASN A 213 8.20 1.46 -7.06
CA ASN A 213 6.99 2.21 -6.69
C ASN A 213 7.15 3.05 -5.41
N SER A 214 8.31 3.07 -4.78
CA SER A 214 8.55 3.75 -3.50
C SER A 214 7.47 3.41 -2.45
N GLU A 215 7.05 2.15 -2.38
CA GLU A 215 5.85 1.76 -1.65
C GLU A 215 5.91 2.06 -0.16
N LEU A 216 7.04 1.79 0.48
CA LEU A 216 7.18 1.98 1.94
C LEU A 216 7.24 3.47 2.32
N GLU A 217 7.96 4.27 1.55
CA GLU A 217 8.03 5.71 1.74
C GLU A 217 6.66 6.37 1.56
N GLU A 218 5.90 5.95 0.55
CA GLU A 218 4.54 6.41 0.31
C GLU A 218 3.62 6.15 1.51
N ILE A 219 3.74 4.97 2.13
CA ILE A 219 2.97 4.61 3.32
C ILE A 219 3.34 5.51 4.50
N GLU A 220 4.62 5.71 4.75
CA GLU A 220 5.09 6.55 5.86
C GLU A 220 4.59 7.99 5.73
N LEU A 221 4.68 8.56 4.53
CA LEU A 221 4.20 9.92 4.27
C LEU A 221 2.68 10.03 4.43
N ALA A 222 1.91 9.08 3.93
CA ALA A 222 0.46 9.07 4.05
C ALA A 222 -0.01 8.96 5.50
N LEU A 223 0.62 8.09 6.29
CA LEU A 223 0.30 7.93 7.70
C LEU A 223 0.57 9.22 8.48
N LYS A 224 1.72 9.82 8.27
CA LYS A 224 2.07 11.08 8.92
C LYS A 224 1.09 12.19 8.56
N SER A 225 0.74 12.30 7.28
CA SER A 225 -0.23 13.29 6.77
C SER A 225 -1.64 13.06 7.33
N SER A 226 -2.00 11.82 7.63
CA SER A 226 -3.34 11.48 8.13
C SER A 226 -3.68 12.18 9.45
N LEU A 227 -2.68 12.45 10.29
CA LEU A 227 -2.88 13.14 11.57
C LEU A 227 -3.38 14.56 11.38
N ASP A 228 -2.94 15.24 10.33
CA ASP A 228 -3.32 16.63 10.05
C ASP A 228 -4.70 16.73 9.38
N VAL A 229 -5.06 15.76 8.57
CA VAL A 229 -6.29 15.83 7.77
C VAL A 229 -7.50 15.25 8.48
N LEU A 230 -7.30 14.30 9.43
CA LEU A 230 -8.40 13.66 10.16
C LEU A 230 -9.04 14.61 11.17
N ALA A 231 -10.37 14.62 11.18
CA ALA A 231 -11.14 15.22 12.25
C ALA A 231 -11.02 14.38 13.53
N PRO A 232 -11.21 14.96 14.72
CA PRO A 232 -11.38 14.17 15.94
C PRO A 232 -12.48 13.13 15.75
N GLY A 233 -12.20 11.88 16.16
CA GLY A 233 -13.10 10.74 15.93
C GLY A 233 -13.00 10.11 14.55
N GLY A 234 -12.25 10.71 13.64
CA GLY A 234 -11.96 10.13 12.32
C GLY A 234 -11.15 8.86 12.42
N ARG A 235 -11.37 7.93 11.49
CA ARG A 235 -10.80 6.59 11.53
C ARG A 235 -9.77 6.35 10.43
N LEU A 236 -8.71 5.63 10.79
CA LEU A 236 -7.79 4.99 9.84
C LEU A 236 -8.14 3.52 9.74
N SER A 237 -8.33 3.01 8.54
CA SER A 237 -8.59 1.60 8.26
C SER A 237 -7.61 1.15 7.18
N ILE A 238 -6.61 0.34 7.55
CA ILE A 238 -5.47 0.04 6.70
C ILE A 238 -5.23 -1.46 6.60
N ILE A 239 -5.22 -1.97 5.37
CA ILE A 239 -4.94 -3.37 5.05
C ILE A 239 -3.51 -3.49 4.54
N SER A 240 -2.71 -4.36 5.17
CA SER A 240 -1.35 -4.71 4.75
C SER A 240 -1.33 -6.16 4.28
N PHE A 241 -0.43 -6.49 3.33
CA PHE A 241 -0.30 -7.84 2.76
C PHE A 241 1.05 -8.49 3.04
N HIS A 242 2.04 -7.74 3.52
CA HIS A 242 3.32 -8.30 3.91
C HIS A 242 3.89 -7.60 5.14
N SER A 243 4.88 -8.25 5.76
CA SER A 243 5.44 -7.84 7.04
C SER A 243 6.04 -6.44 7.04
N LEU A 244 6.63 -5.99 5.93
CA LEU A 244 7.24 -4.67 5.84
C LEU A 244 6.19 -3.55 5.92
N GLU A 245 5.08 -3.71 5.20
CA GLU A 245 3.93 -2.78 5.28
C GLU A 245 3.33 -2.79 6.68
N ASP A 246 3.02 -3.96 7.20
CA ASP A 246 2.38 -4.09 8.51
C ASP A 246 3.24 -3.52 9.64
N ARG A 247 4.54 -3.70 9.57
CA ARG A 247 5.47 -3.16 10.57
C ARG A 247 5.42 -1.63 10.62
N ILE A 248 5.36 -0.96 9.48
CA ILE A 248 5.23 0.49 9.40
C ILE A 248 3.92 0.96 10.01
N VAL A 249 2.80 0.35 9.61
CA VAL A 249 1.47 0.69 10.11
C VAL A 249 1.36 0.45 11.61
N LYS A 250 1.76 -0.72 12.06
CA LYS A 250 1.74 -1.11 13.48
C LYS A 250 2.57 -0.15 14.34
N ARG A 251 3.78 0.16 13.91
CA ARG A 251 4.69 1.06 14.61
C ARG A 251 4.10 2.46 14.69
N PHE A 252 3.59 2.97 13.59
CA PHE A 252 2.95 4.29 13.55
C PHE A 252 1.77 4.38 14.52
N MET A 253 0.84 3.44 14.47
CA MET A 253 -0.32 3.42 15.37
C MET A 253 0.08 3.28 16.83
N ARG A 254 1.10 2.48 17.12
CA ARG A 254 1.62 2.31 18.48
C ARG A 254 2.24 3.61 19.00
N GLU A 255 3.12 4.23 18.24
CA GLU A 255 3.78 5.48 18.63
C GLU A 255 2.78 6.61 18.86
N GLN A 256 1.80 6.75 17.99
CA GLN A 256 0.77 7.79 18.12
C GLN A 256 -0.25 7.49 19.23
N SER A 257 -0.42 6.23 19.60
CA SER A 257 -1.31 5.83 20.70
C SER A 257 -0.66 5.94 22.08
N ARG A 258 0.66 5.86 22.15
CA ARG A 258 1.42 6.05 23.40
C ARG A 258 1.65 7.51 23.74
N GLY A 259 1.72 8.37 22.72
CA GLY A 259 2.10 9.75 22.87
C GLY A 259 3.60 9.93 23.16
N PRO A 260 4.03 11.16 23.47
CA PRO A 260 5.43 11.44 23.73
C PRO A 260 5.96 10.63 24.91
N GLN A 261 7.11 10.00 24.74
CA GLN A 261 7.80 9.27 25.80
C GLN A 261 8.78 10.20 26.50
N VAL A 262 8.62 10.30 27.81
CA VAL A 262 9.53 11.05 28.68
C VAL A 262 10.54 10.07 29.28
N PRO A 263 11.87 10.33 29.19
CA PRO A 263 12.85 9.48 29.86
C PRO A 263 12.57 9.35 31.36
N ALA A 264 12.70 8.13 31.88
CA ALA A 264 12.51 7.88 33.29
C ALA A 264 13.46 8.76 34.12
N GLY A 265 12.92 9.47 35.12
CA GLY A 265 13.70 10.35 36.01
C GLY A 265 13.83 11.79 35.54
N LEU A 266 13.27 12.16 34.40
CA LEU A 266 13.20 13.58 34.01
C LEU A 266 12.00 14.23 34.70
N PRO A 267 12.22 15.22 35.59
CA PRO A 267 11.09 15.92 36.20
C PRO A 267 10.43 16.83 35.20
N MET A 268 9.19 16.53 34.82
CA MET A 268 8.38 17.38 33.97
C MET A 268 7.08 17.76 34.67
N THR A 269 6.72 19.05 34.60
CA THR A 269 5.44 19.53 35.09
C THR A 269 4.31 19.06 34.16
N GLU A 270 3.07 19.01 34.68
CA GLU A 270 1.90 18.71 33.83
C GLU A 270 1.77 19.65 32.64
N GLU A 271 2.14 20.92 32.82
CA GLU A 271 2.12 21.91 31.73
C GLU A 271 3.14 21.58 30.64
N GLN A 272 4.35 21.15 31.02
CA GLN A 272 5.39 20.73 30.08
C GLN A 272 4.96 19.47 29.32
N LEU A 273 4.32 18.52 29.97
CA LEU A 273 3.77 17.32 29.35
C LEU A 273 2.67 17.66 28.34
N ARG A 274 1.81 18.63 28.67
CA ARG A 274 0.77 19.13 27.76
C ARG A 274 1.36 19.77 26.50
N LYS A 275 2.47 20.50 26.63
CA LYS A 275 3.18 21.14 25.51
C LYS A 275 3.83 20.17 24.53
N LEU A 276 4.12 18.95 24.97
CA LEU A 276 4.65 17.87 24.11
C LEU A 276 3.59 17.26 23.21
N GLY A 277 2.33 17.66 23.38
CA GLY A 277 1.19 17.07 22.69
C GLY A 277 0.71 15.77 23.33
N GLY A 278 -0.56 15.45 23.13
CA GLY A 278 -1.18 14.25 23.65
C GLY A 278 -1.05 13.07 22.68
N ARG A 279 -1.74 11.98 23.02
CA ARG A 279 -1.90 10.83 22.14
C ARG A 279 -2.73 11.25 20.92
N GLN A 280 -2.18 11.11 19.73
CA GLN A 280 -2.85 11.52 18.50
C GLN A 280 -3.86 10.48 18.01
N LEU A 281 -3.62 9.21 18.30
CA LEU A 281 -4.47 8.10 17.91
C LEU A 281 -4.83 7.22 19.10
N ARG A 282 -5.96 6.52 18.96
CA ARG A 282 -6.34 5.39 19.80
C ARG A 282 -6.40 4.15 18.91
N ALA A 283 -5.59 3.14 19.17
CA ALA A 283 -5.64 1.88 18.46
C ALA A 283 -6.91 1.12 18.83
N LEU A 284 -7.70 0.73 17.82
CA LEU A 284 -8.98 0.06 18.03
C LEU A 284 -8.92 -1.44 17.82
N GLY A 285 -7.96 -1.93 17.03
CA GLY A 285 -7.83 -3.35 16.86
C GLY A 285 -7.14 -3.78 15.59
N LYS A 286 -6.99 -5.10 15.50
CA LYS A 286 -6.41 -5.83 14.38
C LYS A 286 -7.35 -6.96 14.00
N LEU A 287 -7.60 -7.11 12.70
CA LEU A 287 -8.44 -8.18 12.14
C LEU A 287 -7.69 -8.90 11.02
N MET A 288 -7.93 -10.20 10.92
CA MET A 288 -7.44 -11.05 9.84
C MET A 288 -8.61 -11.63 9.07
N PRO A 289 -8.43 -12.01 7.79
CA PRO A 289 -9.52 -12.61 7.03
C PRO A 289 -9.95 -13.94 7.64
N GLY A 290 -11.24 -14.26 7.54
CA GLY A 290 -11.79 -15.54 7.97
C GLY A 290 -11.39 -16.67 7.02
N GLU A 291 -11.60 -17.90 7.46
CA GLU A 291 -11.27 -19.13 6.68
C GLU A 291 -11.99 -19.18 5.33
N GLU A 292 -13.24 -18.75 5.28
CA GLU A 292 -14.03 -18.72 4.04
C GLU A 292 -13.46 -17.73 3.03
N GLU A 293 -13.07 -16.55 3.47
CA GLU A 293 -12.46 -15.55 2.60
C GLU A 293 -11.13 -16.04 2.03
N VAL A 294 -10.28 -16.64 2.84
CA VAL A 294 -9.00 -17.22 2.39
C VAL A 294 -9.19 -18.36 1.41
N ALA A 295 -10.21 -19.18 1.63
CA ALA A 295 -10.54 -20.29 0.72
C ALA A 295 -10.99 -19.79 -0.66
N GLU A 296 -11.80 -18.74 -0.71
CA GLU A 296 -12.28 -18.13 -1.96
C GLU A 296 -11.20 -17.26 -2.64
N ASN A 297 -10.36 -16.59 -1.83
CA ASN A 297 -9.29 -15.71 -2.31
C ASN A 297 -8.00 -15.99 -1.55
N PRO A 298 -7.13 -16.88 -2.04
CA PRO A 298 -5.86 -17.20 -1.36
C PRO A 298 -4.93 -16.01 -1.13
N ARG A 299 -5.05 -14.94 -1.92
CA ARG A 299 -4.27 -13.70 -1.74
C ARG A 299 -4.60 -12.99 -0.42
N ALA A 300 -5.80 -13.21 0.13
CA ALA A 300 -6.22 -12.65 1.40
C ALA A 300 -5.45 -13.24 2.60
N ARG A 301 -4.84 -14.41 2.48
CA ARG A 301 -4.20 -15.15 3.59
C ARG A 301 -3.21 -14.31 4.38
N SER A 302 -2.40 -13.49 3.73
CA SER A 302 -1.37 -12.68 4.37
C SER A 302 -1.86 -11.30 4.82
N SER A 303 -3.13 -10.97 4.61
CA SER A 303 -3.68 -9.66 4.90
C SER A 303 -3.92 -9.43 6.39
N VAL A 304 -3.67 -8.20 6.82
CA VAL A 304 -3.93 -7.74 8.18
C VAL A 304 -4.58 -6.36 8.11
N LEU A 305 -5.75 -6.23 8.73
CA LEU A 305 -6.43 -4.93 8.88
C LEU A 305 -6.11 -4.34 10.24
N ARG A 306 -5.68 -3.08 10.26
CA ARG A 306 -5.49 -2.32 11.49
C ARG A 306 -6.34 -1.06 11.47
N ILE A 307 -6.98 -0.78 12.59
CA ILE A 307 -7.91 0.34 12.76
C ILE A 307 -7.45 1.22 13.91
N ALA A 308 -7.45 2.53 13.69
CA ALA A 308 -7.17 3.52 14.72
C ALA A 308 -8.11 4.71 14.57
N GLU A 309 -8.30 5.45 15.66
CA GLU A 309 -9.18 6.60 15.73
C GLU A 309 -8.40 7.85 16.15
N ARG A 310 -8.63 8.95 15.45
CA ARG A 310 -8.02 10.25 15.76
C ARG A 310 -8.62 10.80 17.05
N THR A 311 -7.78 11.14 18.01
CA THR A 311 -8.19 11.75 19.28
C THR A 311 -8.45 13.26 19.12
N ASN A 312 -8.85 13.92 20.21
CA ASN A 312 -9.01 15.38 20.25
C ASN A 312 -7.69 16.13 20.49
N ALA A 313 -6.60 15.41 20.65
CA ALA A 313 -5.30 16.02 20.94
C ALA A 313 -4.66 16.65 19.70
#